data_ddd1c9d27e50934a08b03e3de725c3e0
#
_entry.id   ddd1c9d27e50934a08b03e3de725c3e0
#
_cell.length_a   1.000
_cell.length_b   1.000
_cell.length_c   1.000
_cell.angle_alpha   90.00
_cell.angle_beta   90.00
_cell.angle_gamma   90.00
#
_symmetry.space_group_name_H-M   'P 1'
#
loop_
_entity.id
_entity.type
_entity.pdbx_description
1 polymer ?
#
loop_
_entity_poly.entity_id
_entity_poly.type
_entity_poly.pdbx_seq_one_letter_code
_entity_poly.pdbx_strand_id
1 'polypeptide(L)'
;EGKLNEDTLLIAYAYEKAEKIANIPDAMYLYRKVAGSIVNSKVTLRNLDRVEANYAVFECARRHGVTGSLCELYWVLLHSLIDVGSHLTAQERKTPRMQQAREYERRARRALRQEHAVTPQALGNTFRFILSQDRYFETRWKNRT
;
A
#
# COMPACT_ATOMS: atom_id res chain seq x y z
N GLU A 1 12.19 0.06 15.10
CA GLU A 1 11.59 -1.07 15.82
C GLU A 1 10.10 -0.83 16.01
N GLY A 2 9.24 -1.82 15.72
CA GLY A 2 7.80 -1.73 15.98
C GLY A 2 6.93 -1.04 14.94
N LYS A 3 7.39 -0.78 13.73
CA LYS A 3 6.51 -0.33 12.62
C LYS A 3 5.63 -1.49 12.12
N LEU A 4 4.42 -1.18 11.67
CA LEU A 4 3.58 -2.13 10.94
C LEU A 4 3.95 -2.12 9.46
N ASN A 5 3.87 -3.28 8.79
CA ASN A 5 4.27 -3.46 7.39
C ASN A 5 5.76 -3.14 7.14
N GLU A 6 6.60 -3.44 8.11
CA GLU A 6 8.06 -3.32 7.99
C GLU A 6 8.62 -4.21 6.88
N ASP A 7 7.99 -5.33 6.61
CA ASP A 7 8.30 -6.25 5.52
C ASP A 7 8.15 -5.58 4.15
N THR A 8 7.07 -4.86 3.92
CA THR A 8 6.84 -4.09 2.69
C THR A 8 7.90 -3.01 2.51
N LEU A 9 8.25 -2.31 3.59
CA LEU A 9 9.28 -1.28 3.57
C LEU A 9 10.67 -1.88 3.31
N LEU A 10 10.98 -3.01 3.96
CA LEU A 10 12.22 -3.75 3.77
C LEU A 10 12.38 -4.22 2.33
N ILE A 11 11.31 -4.76 1.72
CA ILE A 11 11.30 -5.21 0.32
C ILE A 11 11.59 -4.04 -0.62
N ALA A 12 11.00 -2.85 -0.40
CA ALA A 12 11.28 -1.67 -1.20
C ALA A 12 12.77 -1.28 -1.14
N TYR A 13 13.37 -1.28 0.04
CA TYR A 13 14.79 -1.01 0.21
C TYR A 13 15.68 -2.09 -0.38
N ALA A 14 15.30 -3.37 -0.27
CA ALA A 14 16.03 -4.48 -0.85
C ALA A 14 16.06 -4.36 -2.39
N TYR A 15 14.94 -4.03 -3.02
CA TYR A 15 14.86 -3.82 -4.47
C TYR A 15 15.70 -2.65 -4.94
N GLU A 16 15.82 -1.57 -4.15
CA GLU A 16 16.71 -0.45 -4.48
C GLU A 16 18.20 -0.82 -4.49
N LYS A 17 18.59 -1.84 -3.75
CA LYS A 17 19.99 -2.27 -3.59
C LYS A 17 20.33 -3.52 -4.39
N ALA A 18 19.33 -4.26 -4.86
CA ALA A 18 19.53 -5.51 -5.58
C ALA A 18 19.98 -5.24 -7.03
N GLU A 19 21.09 -5.80 -7.42
CA GLU A 19 21.54 -5.81 -8.83
C GLU A 19 20.78 -6.85 -9.66
N LYS A 20 20.32 -7.92 -9.02
CA LYS A 20 19.56 -9.01 -9.65
C LYS A 20 18.49 -9.53 -8.70
N ILE A 21 17.34 -9.89 -9.25
CA ILE A 21 16.23 -10.48 -8.54
C ILE A 21 15.91 -11.82 -9.20
N ALA A 22 15.81 -12.88 -8.39
CA ALA A 22 15.40 -14.21 -8.84
C ALA A 22 14.04 -14.55 -8.23
N ASN A 23 13.17 -15.10 -9.04
CA ASN A 23 11.90 -15.68 -8.57
C ASN A 23 12.11 -17.19 -8.36
N ILE A 24 11.78 -17.66 -7.16
CA ILE A 24 11.84 -19.08 -6.80
C ILE A 24 10.38 -19.57 -6.76
N PRO A 25 9.99 -20.56 -7.59
CA PRO A 25 8.61 -21.04 -7.66
C PRO A 25 8.17 -21.83 -6.43
N ASP A 26 9.11 -22.28 -5.61
CA ASP A 26 8.80 -23.08 -4.42
C ASP A 26 8.25 -22.21 -3.28
N ALA A 27 7.23 -22.72 -2.58
CA ALA A 27 6.65 -22.06 -1.42
C ALA A 27 7.58 -22.21 -0.21
N MET A 28 8.48 -21.23 0.01
CA MET A 28 9.48 -21.27 1.09
C MET A 28 9.00 -20.64 2.39
N TYR A 29 7.79 -20.03 2.40
CA TYR A 29 7.25 -19.36 3.58
C TYR A 29 5.81 -19.81 3.87
N LEU A 30 5.58 -20.25 5.12
CA LEU A 30 4.27 -20.61 5.62
C LEU A 30 3.71 -19.50 6.52
N TYR A 31 2.68 -18.82 6.04
CA TYR A 31 2.00 -17.77 6.80
C TYR A 31 1.01 -18.39 7.80
N ARG A 32 1.34 -18.34 9.10
CA ARG A 32 0.46 -18.81 10.16
C ARG A 32 -0.60 -17.75 10.49
N LYS A 33 -1.88 -18.12 10.33
CA LYS A 33 -2.98 -17.29 10.83
C LYS A 33 -3.19 -17.59 12.32
N VAL A 34 -2.98 -16.61 13.18
CA VAL A 34 -3.16 -16.73 14.63
C VAL A 34 -4.29 -15.80 15.07
N ALA A 35 -5.19 -16.30 15.92
CA ALA A 35 -6.20 -15.45 16.56
C ALA A 35 -5.51 -14.39 17.42
N GLY A 36 -5.96 -13.12 17.34
CA GLY A 36 -5.34 -12.01 18.05
C GLY A 36 -4.09 -11.43 17.38
N SER A 37 -3.76 -11.84 16.15
CA SER A 37 -2.66 -11.24 15.40
C SER A 37 -2.92 -9.75 15.11
N ILE A 38 -1.84 -8.99 14.88
CA ILE A 38 -1.87 -7.54 14.55
C ILE A 38 -2.82 -7.24 13.38
N VAL A 39 -2.94 -8.15 12.41
CA VAL A 39 -3.83 -8.03 11.24
C VAL A 39 -5.31 -8.00 11.62
N ASN A 40 -5.68 -8.56 12.77
CA ASN A 40 -7.05 -8.61 13.27
C ASN A 40 -7.31 -7.60 14.42
N SER A 41 -6.34 -6.75 14.74
CA SER A 41 -6.47 -5.73 15.78
C SER A 41 -7.26 -4.51 15.28
N LYS A 42 -7.78 -3.71 16.22
CA LYS A 42 -8.43 -2.44 15.93
C LYS A 42 -7.47 -1.53 15.16
N VAL A 43 -7.98 -0.89 14.10
CA VAL A 43 -7.22 0.12 13.35
C VAL A 43 -6.99 1.35 14.21
N THR A 44 -5.76 1.83 14.24
CA THR A 44 -5.31 3.00 15.02
C THR A 44 -4.39 3.86 14.15
N LEU A 45 -3.92 5.01 14.69
CA LEU A 45 -2.90 5.84 14.04
C LEU A 45 -1.61 5.07 13.66
N ARG A 46 -1.30 3.98 14.35
CA ARG A 46 -0.16 3.11 14.03
C ARG A 46 -0.29 2.47 12.64
N ASN A 47 -1.50 2.21 12.18
CA ASN A 47 -1.75 1.64 10.86
C ASN A 47 -1.38 2.59 9.70
N LEU A 48 -1.07 3.87 9.98
CA LEU A 48 -0.50 4.80 9.00
C LEU A 48 0.92 4.39 8.55
N ASP A 49 1.61 3.49 9.27
CA ASP A 49 2.86 2.87 8.81
C ASP A 49 2.67 2.16 7.46
N ARG A 50 1.50 1.57 7.22
CA ARG A 50 1.15 0.97 5.93
C ARG A 50 1.12 1.99 4.79
N VAL A 51 0.65 3.20 5.06
CA VAL A 51 0.64 4.30 4.07
C VAL A 51 2.06 4.72 3.73
N GLU A 52 2.93 4.85 4.74
CA GLU A 52 4.35 5.15 4.57
C GLU A 52 5.06 4.06 3.74
N ALA A 53 4.83 2.78 4.07
CA ALA A 53 5.42 1.66 3.34
C ALA A 53 4.98 1.63 1.86
N ASN A 54 3.69 1.82 1.58
CA ASN A 54 3.18 1.87 0.22
C ASN A 54 3.71 3.09 -0.56
N TYR A 55 3.92 4.22 0.10
CA TYR A 55 4.56 5.39 -0.51
C TYR A 55 6.03 5.09 -0.85
N ALA A 56 6.77 4.39 0.02
CA ALA A 56 8.15 3.99 -0.26
C ALA A 56 8.24 3.06 -1.48
N VAL A 57 7.32 2.11 -1.63
CA VAL A 57 7.23 1.23 -2.82
C VAL A 57 6.95 2.06 -4.08
N PHE A 58 6.00 3.00 -4.01
CA PHE A 58 5.70 3.91 -5.12
C PHE A 58 6.92 4.72 -5.55
N GLU A 59 7.64 5.32 -4.61
CA GLU A 59 8.85 6.10 -4.89
C GLU A 59 10.01 5.24 -5.41
N CYS A 60 10.14 4.02 -4.90
CA CYS A 60 11.10 3.05 -5.43
C CYS A 60 10.83 2.77 -6.92
N ALA A 61 9.60 2.38 -7.26
CA ALA A 61 9.20 2.11 -8.64
C ALA A 61 9.43 3.34 -9.55
N ARG A 62 9.06 4.53 -9.08
CA ARG A 62 9.25 5.79 -9.83
C ARG A 62 10.73 6.08 -10.11
N ARG A 63 11.59 5.96 -9.10
CA ARG A 63 13.05 6.19 -9.25
C ARG A 63 13.70 5.23 -10.22
N HIS A 64 13.18 4.01 -10.33
CA HIS A 64 13.67 3.00 -11.26
C HIS A 64 12.97 3.01 -12.63
N GLY A 65 12.16 4.04 -12.91
CA GLY A 65 11.51 4.21 -14.22
C GLY A 65 10.41 3.19 -14.51
N VAL A 66 9.88 2.49 -13.48
CA VAL A 66 8.77 1.52 -13.62
C VAL A 66 7.44 2.27 -13.72
N THR A 67 7.24 3.00 -14.83
CA THR A 67 6.08 3.88 -14.99
C THR A 67 4.77 3.12 -15.20
N GLY A 68 4.82 1.93 -15.80
CA GLY A 68 3.62 1.12 -16.12
C GLY A 68 2.79 0.69 -14.91
N SER A 69 3.40 0.59 -13.73
CA SER A 69 2.72 0.17 -12.49
C SER A 69 2.45 1.32 -11.52
N LEU A 70 2.85 2.56 -11.82
CA LEU A 70 2.70 3.68 -10.89
C LEU A 70 1.23 3.98 -10.54
N CYS A 71 0.33 3.80 -11.49
CA CYS A 71 -1.10 4.01 -11.26
C CYS A 71 -1.68 3.01 -10.25
N GLU A 72 -1.29 1.75 -10.34
CA GLU A 72 -1.69 0.69 -9.41
C GLU A 72 -1.11 0.91 -8.02
N LEU A 73 0.18 1.25 -7.95
CA LEU A 73 0.86 1.54 -6.68
C LEU A 73 0.27 2.78 -5.99
N TYR A 74 -0.07 3.82 -6.75
CA TYR A 74 -0.79 4.97 -6.21
C TYR A 74 -2.15 4.57 -5.64
N TRP A 75 -2.87 3.69 -6.34
CA TRP A 75 -4.16 3.20 -5.84
C TRP A 75 -4.03 2.46 -4.52
N VAL A 76 -3.03 1.58 -4.38
CA VAL A 76 -2.74 0.86 -3.12
C VAL A 76 -2.46 1.84 -1.98
N LEU A 77 -1.68 2.89 -2.26
CA LEU A 77 -1.39 3.97 -1.32
C LEU A 77 -2.67 4.72 -0.90
N LEU A 78 -3.48 5.16 -1.87
CA LEU A 78 -4.72 5.90 -1.64
C LEU A 78 -5.72 5.06 -0.85
N HIS A 79 -5.90 3.79 -1.23
CA HIS A 79 -6.79 2.87 -0.55
C HIS A 79 -6.37 2.67 0.92
N SER A 80 -5.07 2.51 1.18
CA SER A 80 -4.55 2.40 2.55
C SER A 80 -4.83 3.65 3.38
N LEU A 81 -4.69 4.84 2.78
CA LEU A 81 -4.98 6.10 3.46
C LEU A 81 -6.48 6.25 3.79
N ILE A 82 -7.36 5.89 2.85
CA ILE A 82 -8.81 5.94 3.03
C ILE A 82 -9.24 4.93 4.11
N ASP A 83 -8.76 3.68 4.01
CA ASP A 83 -9.09 2.62 4.96
C ASP A 83 -8.72 3.01 6.40
N VAL A 84 -7.49 3.43 6.63
CA VAL A 84 -7.06 3.88 7.95
C VAL A 84 -7.85 5.11 8.38
N GLY A 85 -7.97 6.12 7.52
CA GLY A 85 -8.66 7.37 7.80
C GLY A 85 -10.14 7.19 8.15
N SER A 86 -10.82 6.18 7.58
CA SER A 86 -12.23 5.89 7.88
C SER A 86 -12.45 5.37 9.31
N HIS A 87 -11.46 4.70 9.88
CA HIS A 87 -11.52 4.16 11.24
C HIS A 87 -11.06 5.13 12.33
N LEU A 88 -10.45 6.27 11.96
CA LEU A 88 -9.95 7.26 12.90
C LEU A 88 -11.04 8.26 13.29
N THR A 89 -11.00 8.73 14.53
CA THR A 89 -11.82 9.83 15.03
C THR A 89 -11.49 11.16 14.36
N ALA A 90 -12.38 12.15 14.47
CA ALA A 90 -12.14 13.49 13.94
C ALA A 90 -10.87 14.15 14.53
N GLN A 91 -10.57 13.88 15.79
CA GLN A 91 -9.37 14.40 16.47
C GLN A 91 -8.09 13.72 15.94
N GLU A 92 -8.10 12.41 15.80
CA GLU A 92 -6.97 11.65 15.25
C GLU A 92 -6.63 12.04 13.81
N ARG A 93 -7.64 12.38 13.00
CA ARG A 93 -7.45 12.86 11.63
C ARG A 93 -6.76 14.22 11.52
N LYS A 94 -6.67 14.98 12.63
CA LYS A 94 -5.98 16.28 12.69
C LYS A 94 -4.51 16.16 13.12
N THR A 95 -4.07 14.98 13.52
CA THR A 95 -2.70 14.76 14.02
C THR A 95 -1.64 15.00 12.93
N PRO A 96 -0.41 15.40 13.32
CA PRO A 96 0.71 15.57 12.39
C PRO A 96 0.98 14.30 11.57
N ARG A 97 0.80 13.12 12.17
CA ARG A 97 1.00 11.84 11.49
C ARG A 97 0.02 11.62 10.34
N MET A 98 -1.24 11.97 10.54
CA MET A 98 -2.25 11.90 9.46
C MET A 98 -2.00 12.96 8.38
N GLN A 99 -1.52 14.14 8.76
CA GLN A 99 -1.11 15.18 7.80
C GLN A 99 0.06 14.71 6.94
N GLN A 100 1.05 14.04 7.53
CA GLN A 100 2.16 13.43 6.80
C GLN A 100 1.70 12.36 5.82
N ALA A 101 0.79 11.47 6.23
CA ALA A 101 0.23 10.45 5.34
C ALA A 101 -0.51 11.07 4.13
N ARG A 102 -1.27 12.15 4.34
CA ARG A 102 -1.90 12.92 3.26
C ARG A 102 -0.88 13.60 2.34
N GLU A 103 0.27 14.02 2.89
CA GLU A 103 1.34 14.60 2.07
C GLU A 103 2.00 13.54 1.17
N TYR A 104 2.17 12.30 1.64
CA TYR A 104 2.63 11.20 0.80
C TYR A 104 1.68 10.97 -0.40
N GLU A 105 0.38 10.94 -0.16
CA GLU A 105 -0.62 10.84 -1.24
C GLU A 105 -0.51 11.99 -2.24
N ARG A 106 -0.42 13.23 -1.74
CA ARG A 106 -0.30 14.41 -2.61
C ARG A 106 0.96 14.41 -3.48
N ARG A 107 2.09 13.94 -2.93
CA ARG A 107 3.35 13.79 -3.66
C ARG A 107 3.24 12.72 -4.73
N ALA A 108 2.72 11.54 -4.38
CA ALA A 108 2.52 10.45 -5.33
C ALA A 108 1.58 10.87 -6.48
N ARG A 109 0.48 11.56 -6.18
CA ARG A 109 -0.47 12.08 -7.17
C ARG A 109 0.16 13.12 -8.11
N ARG A 110 1.03 13.99 -7.59
CA ARG A 110 1.78 14.94 -8.43
C ARG A 110 2.75 14.22 -9.35
N ALA A 111 3.52 13.28 -8.80
CA ALA A 111 4.46 12.48 -9.58
C ALA A 111 3.77 11.68 -10.68
N LEU A 112 2.63 11.05 -10.38
CA LEU A 112 1.84 10.31 -11.37
C LEU A 112 1.44 11.18 -12.58
N ARG A 113 1.11 12.45 -12.35
CA ARG A 113 0.79 13.41 -13.43
C ARG A 113 2.03 13.82 -14.22
N GLN A 114 3.16 14.06 -13.54
CA GLN A 114 4.42 14.46 -14.15
C GLN A 114 5.02 13.37 -15.04
N GLU A 115 4.93 12.12 -14.59
CA GLU A 115 5.41 10.95 -15.33
C GLU A 115 4.45 10.51 -16.47
N HIS A 116 3.35 11.24 -16.70
CA HIS A 116 2.31 10.86 -17.66
C HIS A 116 1.84 9.40 -17.51
N ALA A 117 1.90 8.86 -16.28
CA ALA A 117 1.61 7.47 -15.98
C ALA A 117 0.10 7.14 -16.00
N VAL A 118 -0.76 8.13 -16.16
CA VAL A 118 -2.21 7.96 -16.29
C VAL A 118 -2.56 7.73 -17.75
N THR A 119 -2.42 6.51 -18.21
CA THR A 119 -2.79 6.11 -19.57
C THR A 119 -4.13 5.34 -19.54
N PRO A 120 -4.88 5.22 -20.66
CA PRO A 120 -6.08 4.40 -20.73
C PRO A 120 -5.82 2.95 -20.33
N GLN A 121 -4.65 2.39 -20.69
CA GLN A 121 -4.25 1.05 -20.31
C GLN A 121 -3.98 0.94 -18.81
N ALA A 122 -3.26 1.91 -18.23
CA ALA A 122 -2.99 1.97 -16.79
C ALA A 122 -4.30 2.11 -15.99
N LEU A 123 -5.23 2.95 -16.46
CA LEU A 123 -6.56 3.06 -15.85
C LEU A 123 -7.35 1.75 -15.93
N GLY A 124 -7.31 1.06 -17.09
CA GLY A 124 -7.95 -0.25 -17.26
C GLY A 124 -7.36 -1.31 -16.32
N ASN A 125 -6.05 -1.36 -16.17
CA ASN A 125 -5.36 -2.26 -15.24
C ASN A 125 -5.72 -1.92 -13.78
N THR A 126 -5.69 -0.64 -13.43
CA THR A 126 -6.10 -0.16 -12.11
C THR A 126 -7.54 -0.54 -11.80
N PHE A 127 -8.45 -0.37 -12.74
CA PHE A 127 -9.86 -0.74 -12.58
C PHE A 127 -10.03 -2.25 -12.36
N ARG A 128 -9.33 -3.10 -13.11
CA ARG A 128 -9.31 -4.56 -12.89
C ARG A 128 -8.76 -4.91 -11.51
N PHE A 129 -7.71 -4.24 -11.08
CA PHE A 129 -7.11 -4.41 -9.76
C PHE A 129 -8.10 -4.04 -8.65
N ILE A 130 -8.81 -2.90 -8.77
CA ILE A 130 -9.86 -2.46 -7.85
C ILE A 130 -10.95 -3.55 -7.74
N LEU A 131 -11.50 -4.01 -8.86
CA LEU A 131 -12.54 -5.02 -8.88
C LEU A 131 -12.09 -6.35 -8.25
N SER A 132 -10.82 -6.72 -8.42
CA SER A 132 -10.27 -7.91 -7.78
C SER A 132 -10.12 -7.75 -6.27
N GLN A 133 -9.78 -6.55 -5.82
CA GLN A 133 -9.69 -6.20 -4.40
C GLN A 133 -11.07 -6.17 -3.74
N ASP A 134 -12.07 -5.58 -4.38
CA ASP A 134 -13.44 -5.53 -3.86
C ASP A 134 -13.98 -6.95 -3.65
N ARG A 135 -13.78 -7.86 -4.60
CA ARG A 135 -14.13 -9.28 -4.42
C ARG A 135 -13.41 -9.92 -3.25
N TYR A 136 -12.14 -9.60 -3.05
CA TYR A 136 -11.36 -10.09 -1.90
C TYR A 136 -11.91 -9.54 -0.57
N PHE A 137 -12.26 -8.25 -0.52
CA PHE A 137 -12.84 -7.61 0.66
C PHE A 137 -14.25 -8.13 0.95
N GLU A 138 -15.11 -8.29 -0.05
CA GLU A 138 -16.46 -8.86 0.13
C GLU A 138 -16.39 -10.29 0.69
N THR A 139 -15.51 -11.14 0.17
CA THR A 139 -15.33 -12.51 0.66
C THR A 139 -14.85 -12.52 2.11
N ARG A 140 -13.97 -11.60 2.48
CA ARG A 140 -13.41 -11.49 3.82
C ARG A 140 -14.42 -10.90 4.81
N TRP A 141 -15.30 -9.99 4.35
CA TRP A 141 -16.36 -9.42 5.17
C TRP A 141 -17.46 -10.44 5.47
N LYS A 142 -17.90 -11.20 4.49
CA LYS A 142 -18.91 -12.27 4.65
C LYS A 142 -18.47 -13.40 5.60
N ASN A 143 -17.18 -13.61 5.76
CA ASN A 143 -16.64 -14.62 6.67
C ASN A 143 -16.40 -14.11 8.10
N ARG A 144 -16.79 -12.87 8.43
CA ARG A 144 -16.68 -12.27 9.77
C ARG A 144 -18.02 -12.14 10.52
N THR A 145 -19.13 -12.41 9.86
CA THR A 145 -20.48 -12.55 10.43
C THR A 145 -20.80 -14.02 10.67
#